data_dade31cf0e094553f19c4d982c9d0ca3
#
_entry.id   dade31cf0e094553f19c4d982c9d0ca3
#
_cell.length_a   1.000
_cell.length_b   1.000
_cell.length_c   1.000
_cell.angle_alpha   90.00
_cell.angle_beta   90.00
_cell.angle_gamma   90.00
#
_symmetry.space_group_name_H-M   'P 1'
#
loop_
_entity.id
_entity.type
_entity.pdbx_description
1 polymer ?
#
loop_
_entity_poly.entity_id
_entity_poly.type
_entity_poly.pdbx_seq_one_letter_code
_entity_poly.pdbx_strand_id
1 'polypeptide(L)'
;MSEARLQLLQSMPIFGGINSEVLALVLSLAEEITISKDAMFFREGDAADSLYVLERGRVAILKDWDGQRYLLRYLKENDCFGEMAWIDLSPRSASVRALEDCVALRLPYSAFQEVLQRDLEQYAMMQMNMAREVSRRLRTADHQLFEARVQARVIDGHMMFYST
;
A
#
# COMPACT_ATOMS: atom_id res chain seq x y z
N MET A 1 -10.55 -22.10 -4.63
CA MET A 1 -10.45 -20.73 -4.05
C MET A 1 -10.61 -20.86 -2.55
N SER A 2 -9.68 -20.33 -1.75
CA SER A 2 -9.74 -20.54 -0.29
C SER A 2 -10.73 -19.54 0.32
N GLU A 3 -11.72 -20.05 1.09
CA GLU A 3 -12.65 -19.24 1.90
C GLU A 3 -11.90 -18.24 2.80
N ALA A 4 -10.75 -18.67 3.34
CA ALA A 4 -9.90 -17.82 4.16
C ALA A 4 -9.38 -16.57 3.42
N ARG A 5 -9.04 -16.67 2.13
CA ARG A 5 -8.61 -15.51 1.32
C ARG A 5 -9.74 -14.56 1.01
N LEU A 6 -10.94 -15.06 0.81
CA LEU A 6 -12.12 -14.22 0.63
C LEU A 6 -12.37 -13.40 1.91
N GLN A 7 -12.36 -14.06 3.07
CA GLN A 7 -12.51 -13.40 4.38
C GLN A 7 -11.37 -12.41 4.65
N LEU A 8 -10.13 -12.74 4.26
CA LEU A 8 -9.00 -11.83 4.35
C LEU A 8 -9.29 -10.52 3.59
N LEU A 9 -9.66 -10.60 2.31
CA LEU A 9 -9.96 -9.40 1.52
C LEU A 9 -11.15 -8.63 2.10
N GLN A 10 -12.21 -9.32 2.53
CA GLN A 10 -13.38 -8.67 3.16
C GLN A 10 -13.03 -7.89 4.42
N SER A 11 -12.02 -8.31 5.17
CA SER A 11 -11.56 -7.63 6.39
C SER A 11 -10.73 -6.37 6.11
N MET A 12 -10.26 -6.19 4.88
CA MET A 12 -9.36 -5.08 4.53
C MET A 12 -10.15 -3.82 4.17
N PRO A 13 -9.72 -2.64 4.67
CA PRO A 13 -10.41 -1.37 4.38
C PRO A 13 -10.57 -1.06 2.88
N ILE A 14 -9.60 -1.44 2.05
CA ILE A 14 -9.65 -1.19 0.60
C ILE A 14 -10.74 -1.98 -0.11
N PHE A 15 -11.20 -3.09 0.47
CA PHE A 15 -12.28 -3.93 -0.06
C PHE A 15 -13.58 -3.83 0.76
N GLY A 16 -13.67 -2.86 1.65
CA GLY A 16 -14.86 -2.64 2.48
C GLY A 16 -16.12 -2.41 1.64
N GLY A 17 -17.18 -3.18 1.90
CA GLY A 17 -18.44 -3.08 1.18
C GLY A 17 -18.45 -3.69 -0.23
N ILE A 18 -17.35 -4.30 -0.69
CA ILE A 18 -17.30 -5.02 -1.96
C ILE A 18 -17.98 -6.38 -1.81
N ASN A 19 -18.83 -6.73 -2.77
CA ASN A 19 -19.56 -8.00 -2.73
C ASN A 19 -18.65 -9.20 -2.97
N SER A 20 -19.08 -10.39 -2.51
CA SER A 20 -18.29 -11.60 -2.58
C SER A 20 -18.02 -12.09 -4.00
N GLU A 21 -18.89 -11.79 -4.96
CA GLU A 21 -18.71 -12.19 -6.37
C GLU A 21 -17.55 -11.41 -7.01
N VAL A 22 -17.49 -10.11 -6.76
CA VAL A 22 -16.39 -9.25 -7.23
C VAL A 22 -15.09 -9.62 -6.56
N LEU A 23 -15.08 -9.87 -5.24
CA LEU A 23 -13.87 -10.34 -4.54
C LEU A 23 -13.41 -11.70 -5.04
N ALA A 24 -14.33 -12.61 -5.35
CA ALA A 24 -14.01 -13.89 -5.95
C ALA A 24 -13.39 -13.74 -7.35
N LEU A 25 -13.88 -12.80 -8.16
CA LEU A 25 -13.28 -12.46 -9.45
C LEU A 25 -11.84 -11.94 -9.27
N VAL A 26 -11.61 -10.98 -8.37
CA VAL A 26 -10.27 -10.46 -8.09
C VAL A 26 -9.33 -11.57 -7.62
N LEU A 27 -9.79 -12.44 -6.72
CA LEU A 27 -9.00 -13.59 -6.25
C LEU A 27 -8.72 -14.63 -7.33
N SER A 28 -9.61 -14.81 -8.30
CA SER A 28 -9.41 -15.75 -9.41
C SER A 28 -8.26 -15.32 -10.33
N LEU A 29 -7.92 -14.04 -10.33
CA LEU A 29 -6.85 -13.43 -11.11
C LEU A 29 -5.60 -13.13 -10.26
N ALA A 30 -5.68 -13.36 -8.95
CA ALA A 30 -4.57 -13.17 -8.02
C ALA A 30 -3.54 -14.31 -8.11
N GLU A 31 -2.29 -13.99 -7.85
CA GLU A 31 -1.19 -14.93 -7.78
C GLU A 31 -0.62 -14.97 -6.35
N GLU A 32 -0.41 -16.17 -5.81
CA GLU A 32 0.37 -16.30 -4.59
C GLU A 32 1.85 -16.21 -4.93
N ILE A 33 2.55 -15.33 -4.22
CA ILE A 33 4.00 -15.20 -4.35
C ILE A 33 4.68 -15.38 -3.00
N THR A 34 5.88 -15.94 -3.03
CA THR A 34 6.75 -16.06 -1.87
C THR A 34 8.02 -15.25 -2.12
N ILE A 35 8.37 -14.39 -1.17
CA ILE A 35 9.58 -13.56 -1.20
C ILE A 35 10.43 -13.90 0.01
N SER A 36 11.65 -14.32 -0.23
CA SER A 36 12.60 -14.66 0.84
C SER A 36 13.02 -13.41 1.63
N LYS A 37 13.40 -13.62 2.87
CA LYS A 37 13.98 -12.58 3.71
C LYS A 37 15.06 -11.79 2.97
N ASP A 38 15.07 -10.47 3.17
CA ASP A 38 15.97 -9.49 2.56
C ASP A 38 15.81 -9.26 1.05
N ALA A 39 14.98 -10.05 0.36
CA ALA A 39 14.64 -9.81 -1.04
C ALA A 39 13.62 -8.66 -1.20
N MET A 40 13.56 -8.11 -2.41
CA MET A 40 12.69 -6.99 -2.75
C MET A 40 11.43 -7.50 -3.45
N PHE A 41 10.27 -6.98 -3.07
CA PHE A 41 9.05 -7.10 -3.86
C PHE A 41 9.15 -6.26 -5.14
N PHE A 42 9.60 -5.03 -5.00
CA PHE A 42 9.90 -4.08 -6.08
C PHE A 42 10.77 -2.95 -5.54
N ARG A 43 11.31 -2.16 -6.47
CA ARG A 43 12.14 -0.99 -6.15
C ARG A 43 11.41 0.30 -6.52
N GLU A 44 11.79 1.38 -5.86
CA GLU A 44 11.39 2.74 -6.26
C GLU A 44 11.72 2.99 -7.73
N GLY A 45 10.78 3.56 -8.47
CA GLY A 45 10.91 3.83 -9.89
C GLY A 45 10.58 2.68 -10.84
N ASP A 46 10.40 1.45 -10.33
CA ASP A 46 9.97 0.31 -11.16
C ASP A 46 8.58 0.60 -11.76
N ALA A 47 8.34 0.06 -12.96
CA ALA A 47 7.00 0.02 -13.54
C ALA A 47 6.07 -0.80 -12.64
N ALA A 48 4.81 -0.34 -12.51
CA ALA A 48 3.85 -0.97 -11.65
C ALA A 48 2.70 -1.59 -12.45
N ASP A 49 2.37 -2.84 -12.13
CA ASP A 49 1.31 -3.63 -12.79
C ASP A 49 0.39 -4.34 -11.79
N SER A 50 0.67 -4.22 -10.50
CA SER A 50 -0.03 -4.96 -9.44
C SER A 50 0.08 -4.24 -8.11
N LEU A 51 -0.86 -4.53 -7.21
CA LEU A 51 -0.71 -4.29 -5.77
C LEU A 51 -0.59 -5.63 -5.03
N TYR A 52 -0.22 -5.58 -3.77
CA TYR A 52 0.05 -6.76 -2.96
C TYR A 52 -0.71 -6.71 -1.65
N VAL A 53 -1.21 -7.87 -1.23
CA VAL A 53 -1.77 -8.11 0.10
C VAL A 53 -0.85 -9.07 0.83
N LEU A 54 -0.33 -8.67 1.98
CA LEU A 54 0.57 -9.50 2.76
C LEU A 54 -0.22 -10.51 3.58
N GLU A 55 -0.10 -11.80 3.24
CA GLU A 55 -0.75 -12.90 3.97
C GLU A 55 0.07 -13.35 5.18
N ARG A 56 1.41 -13.29 5.05
CA ARG A 56 2.35 -13.67 6.12
C ARG A 56 3.65 -12.89 6.00
N GLY A 57 4.22 -12.55 7.14
CA GLY A 57 5.50 -11.89 7.23
C GLY A 57 5.41 -10.39 7.47
N ARG A 58 6.56 -9.72 7.35
CA ARG A 58 6.69 -8.26 7.52
C ARG A 58 7.57 -7.67 6.45
N VAL A 59 7.24 -6.46 6.02
CA VAL A 59 8.01 -5.72 5.03
C VAL A 59 8.37 -4.33 5.52
N ALA A 60 9.47 -3.79 4.99
CA ALA A 60 9.89 -2.40 5.16
C ALA A 60 9.64 -1.62 3.87
N ILE A 61 8.97 -0.47 3.98
CA ILE A 61 8.84 0.52 2.92
C ILE A 61 10.03 1.47 3.02
N LEU A 62 10.79 1.56 1.94
CA LEU A 62 12.09 2.25 1.91
C LEU A 62 12.11 3.31 0.82
N LYS A 63 12.73 4.44 1.12
CA LYS A 63 13.00 5.52 0.17
C LYS A 63 14.50 5.66 -0.02
N ASP A 64 14.93 5.78 -1.26
CA ASP A 64 16.34 5.99 -1.57
C ASP A 64 16.64 7.50 -1.69
N TRP A 65 17.70 7.96 -1.02
CA TRP A 65 18.20 9.33 -1.10
C TRP A 65 19.71 9.36 -0.93
N ASP A 66 20.40 9.98 -1.87
CA ASP A 66 21.88 10.13 -1.85
C ASP A 66 22.63 8.81 -1.59
N GLY A 67 22.21 7.76 -2.26
CA GLY A 67 22.79 6.41 -2.15
C GLY A 67 22.47 5.68 -0.83
N GLN A 68 21.68 6.27 0.05
CA GLN A 68 21.24 5.65 1.30
C GLN A 68 19.75 5.31 1.27
N ARG A 69 19.38 4.29 2.05
CA ARG A 69 17.99 3.86 2.22
C ARG A 69 17.42 4.30 3.54
N TYR A 70 16.31 4.99 3.47
CA TYR A 70 15.57 5.48 4.62
C TYR A 70 14.30 4.69 4.80
N LEU A 71 14.07 4.23 6.02
CA LEU A 71 12.84 3.56 6.39
C LEU A 71 11.71 4.58 6.50
N LEU A 72 10.62 4.38 5.74
CA LEU A 72 9.40 5.15 5.88
C LEU A 72 8.45 4.53 6.90
N ARG A 73 8.22 3.21 6.82
CA ARG A 73 7.34 2.46 7.72
C ARG A 73 7.51 0.97 7.55
N TYR A 74 6.96 0.24 8.51
CA TYR A 74 6.78 -1.21 8.42
C TYR A 74 5.32 -1.54 8.06
N LEU A 75 5.13 -2.66 7.36
CA LEU A 75 3.84 -3.29 7.13
C LEU A 75 3.91 -4.74 7.59
N LYS A 76 2.75 -5.27 7.99
CA LYS A 76 2.57 -6.61 8.55
C LYS A 76 1.45 -7.34 7.84
N GLU A 77 1.15 -8.54 8.28
CA GLU A 77 0.01 -9.34 7.81
C GLU A 77 -1.28 -8.52 7.77
N ASN A 78 -2.07 -8.72 6.72
CA ASN A 78 -3.29 -8.02 6.38
C ASN A 78 -3.11 -6.56 5.92
N ASP A 79 -1.87 -6.10 5.75
CA ASP A 79 -1.62 -4.82 5.10
C ASP A 79 -1.50 -4.97 3.57
N CYS A 80 -1.84 -3.92 2.84
CA CYS A 80 -1.63 -3.83 1.40
C CYS A 80 -0.59 -2.75 1.05
N PHE A 81 0.08 -2.95 -0.09
CA PHE A 81 1.06 -1.99 -0.62
C PHE A 81 1.13 -2.05 -2.14
N GLY A 82 1.65 -0.98 -2.73
CA GLY A 82 1.75 -0.83 -4.18
C GLY A 82 0.48 -0.25 -4.82
N GLU A 83 -0.50 0.16 -4.03
CA GLU A 83 -1.77 0.75 -4.46
C GLU A 83 -1.61 2.16 -5.05
N MET A 84 -0.60 2.93 -4.60
CA MET A 84 -0.41 4.32 -5.05
C MET A 84 -0.20 4.40 -6.55
N ALA A 85 0.65 3.53 -7.09
CA ALA A 85 0.93 3.50 -8.52
C ALA A 85 -0.29 3.13 -9.38
N TRP A 86 -1.28 2.43 -8.81
CA TRP A 86 -2.56 2.21 -9.46
C TRP A 86 -3.43 3.47 -9.50
N ILE A 87 -3.42 4.26 -8.42
CA ILE A 87 -4.27 5.44 -8.29
C ILE A 87 -3.76 6.60 -9.15
N ASP A 88 -2.45 6.85 -9.13
CA ASP A 88 -1.83 8.01 -9.80
C ASP A 88 -1.15 7.67 -11.14
N LEU A 89 -1.20 6.39 -11.54
CA LEU A 89 -0.59 5.87 -12.78
C LEU A 89 0.91 6.17 -12.89
N SER A 90 1.57 6.26 -11.75
CA SER A 90 3.00 6.57 -11.64
C SER A 90 3.84 5.30 -11.38
N PRO A 91 5.15 5.34 -11.61
CA PRO A 91 6.06 4.28 -11.15
C PRO A 91 5.99 4.08 -9.62
N ARG A 92 6.58 2.99 -9.13
CA ARG A 92 6.64 2.70 -7.69
C ARG A 92 7.23 3.89 -6.91
N SER A 93 6.48 4.40 -5.95
CA SER A 93 6.85 5.58 -5.14
C SER A 93 7.92 5.29 -4.09
N ALA A 94 8.15 4.02 -3.76
CA ALA A 94 9.10 3.55 -2.77
C ALA A 94 9.49 2.10 -3.05
N SER A 95 10.57 1.63 -2.46
CA SER A 95 11.00 0.23 -2.49
C SER A 95 10.34 -0.56 -1.35
N VAL A 96 10.06 -1.85 -1.57
CA VAL A 96 9.52 -2.75 -0.54
C VAL A 96 10.43 -3.96 -0.38
N ARG A 97 10.97 -4.14 0.85
CA ARG A 97 11.86 -5.25 1.21
C ARG A 97 11.22 -6.16 2.24
N ALA A 98 11.32 -7.47 2.02
CA ALA A 98 10.93 -8.48 2.98
C ALA A 98 11.89 -8.47 4.19
N LEU A 99 11.37 -8.42 5.41
CA LEU A 99 12.15 -8.50 6.66
C LEU A 99 12.29 -9.94 7.18
N GLU A 100 11.44 -10.81 6.69
CA GLU A 100 11.40 -12.25 6.93
C GLU A 100 10.82 -12.91 5.68
N ASP A 101 10.75 -14.24 5.64
CA ASP A 101 10.10 -14.92 4.52
C ASP A 101 8.61 -14.54 4.47
N CYS A 102 8.20 -13.98 3.36
CA CYS A 102 6.87 -13.43 3.16
C CYS A 102 6.05 -14.27 2.17
N VAL A 103 4.75 -14.37 2.43
CA VAL A 103 3.75 -14.83 1.47
C VAL A 103 2.78 -13.70 1.20
N ALA A 104 2.53 -13.40 -0.06
CA ALA A 104 1.62 -12.33 -0.45
C ALA A 104 0.75 -12.75 -1.64
N LEU A 105 -0.45 -12.16 -1.72
CA LEU A 105 -1.26 -12.17 -2.92
C LEU A 105 -0.85 -10.98 -3.79
N ARG A 106 -0.40 -11.27 -5.00
CA ARG A 106 -0.21 -10.29 -6.07
C ARG A 106 -1.54 -10.13 -6.80
N LEU A 107 -2.11 -8.94 -6.73
CA LEU A 107 -3.35 -8.57 -7.39
C LEU A 107 -2.99 -7.72 -8.62
N PRO A 108 -3.07 -8.28 -9.85
CA PRO A 108 -2.71 -7.53 -11.05
C PRO A 108 -3.73 -6.43 -11.33
N TYR A 109 -3.30 -5.31 -11.90
CA TYR A 109 -4.20 -4.21 -12.26
C TYR A 109 -5.25 -4.61 -13.28
N SER A 110 -4.99 -5.64 -14.09
CA SER A 110 -5.98 -6.25 -15.00
C SER A 110 -7.20 -6.82 -14.26
N ALA A 111 -7.03 -7.31 -13.02
CA ALA A 111 -8.16 -7.78 -12.22
C ALA A 111 -9.14 -6.64 -11.89
N PHE A 112 -8.62 -5.45 -11.58
CA PHE A 112 -9.46 -4.27 -11.33
C PHE A 112 -10.09 -3.72 -12.62
N GLN A 113 -9.39 -3.81 -13.75
CA GLN A 113 -9.97 -3.48 -15.06
C GLN A 113 -11.14 -4.42 -15.43
N GLU A 114 -11.02 -5.70 -15.09
CA GLU A 114 -12.10 -6.65 -15.27
C GLU A 114 -13.32 -6.33 -14.41
N VAL A 115 -13.11 -5.88 -13.16
CA VAL A 115 -14.20 -5.38 -12.30
C VAL A 115 -14.85 -4.15 -12.94
N LEU A 116 -14.06 -3.19 -13.44
CA LEU A 116 -14.57 -1.99 -14.10
C LEU A 116 -15.54 -2.33 -15.26
N GLN A 117 -15.19 -3.36 -16.04
CA GLN A 117 -16.01 -3.77 -17.19
C GLN A 117 -17.30 -4.49 -16.78
N ARG A 118 -17.32 -5.18 -15.63
CA ARG A 118 -18.45 -5.98 -15.17
C ARG A 118 -19.36 -5.25 -14.20
N ASP A 119 -18.78 -4.45 -13.31
CA ASP A 119 -19.49 -3.78 -12.22
C ASP A 119 -18.83 -2.45 -11.87
N LEU A 120 -19.30 -1.39 -12.56
CA LEU A 120 -18.79 -0.04 -12.38
C LEU A 120 -19.00 0.49 -10.95
N GLU A 121 -20.09 0.10 -10.29
CA GLU A 121 -20.39 0.56 -8.93
C GLU A 121 -19.39 -0.01 -7.94
N GLN A 122 -19.12 -1.31 -8.01
CA GLN A 122 -18.14 -1.98 -7.17
C GLN A 122 -16.72 -1.47 -7.45
N TYR A 123 -16.38 -1.23 -8.72
CA TYR A 123 -15.11 -0.60 -9.09
C TYR A 123 -14.96 0.80 -8.47
N ALA A 124 -15.99 1.64 -8.59
CA ALA A 124 -15.97 2.99 -8.00
C ALA A 124 -15.81 2.94 -6.48
N MET A 125 -16.49 1.99 -5.81
CA MET A 125 -16.35 1.78 -4.36
C MET A 125 -14.93 1.37 -3.99
N MET A 126 -14.28 0.47 -4.75
CA MET A 126 -12.88 0.10 -4.54
C MET A 126 -11.94 1.31 -4.69
N GLN A 127 -12.13 2.13 -5.71
CA GLN A 127 -11.34 3.35 -5.92
C GLN A 127 -11.51 4.34 -4.77
N MET A 128 -12.73 4.56 -4.29
CA MET A 128 -13.00 5.40 -3.14
C MET A 128 -12.33 4.87 -1.85
N ASN A 129 -12.37 3.57 -1.63
CA ASN A 129 -11.73 2.94 -0.48
C ASN A 129 -10.20 3.08 -0.53
N MET A 130 -9.59 2.89 -1.70
CA MET A 130 -8.15 3.12 -1.89
C MET A 130 -7.79 4.59 -1.64
N ALA A 131 -8.56 5.53 -2.17
CA ALA A 131 -8.35 6.95 -1.95
C ALA A 131 -8.46 7.33 -0.46
N ARG A 132 -9.42 6.74 0.28
CA ARG A 132 -9.55 6.92 1.74
C ARG A 132 -8.32 6.38 2.48
N GLU A 133 -7.80 5.22 2.08
CA GLU A 133 -6.61 4.63 2.69
C GLU A 133 -5.38 5.51 2.47
N VAL A 134 -5.14 5.98 1.23
CA VAL A 134 -4.05 6.89 0.92
C VAL A 134 -4.20 8.21 1.68
N SER A 135 -5.42 8.76 1.79
CA SER A 135 -5.68 9.97 2.57
C SER A 135 -5.37 9.78 4.06
N ARG A 136 -5.70 8.63 4.65
CA ARG A 136 -5.31 8.31 6.05
C ARG A 136 -3.79 8.28 6.23
N ARG A 137 -3.09 7.63 5.28
CA ARG A 137 -1.62 7.56 5.30
C ARG A 137 -0.98 8.94 5.12
N LEU A 138 -1.54 9.80 4.27
CA LEU A 138 -1.09 11.19 4.10
C LEU A 138 -1.25 11.98 5.40
N ARG A 139 -2.40 11.90 6.06
CA ARG A 139 -2.59 12.58 7.37
C ARG A 139 -1.59 12.13 8.42
N THR A 140 -1.25 10.84 8.46
CA THR A 140 -0.23 10.32 9.37
C THR A 140 1.15 10.89 9.02
N ALA A 141 1.51 10.94 7.74
CA ALA A 141 2.78 11.50 7.28
C ALA A 141 2.87 13.01 7.57
N ASP A 142 1.80 13.76 7.35
CA ASP A 142 1.72 15.20 7.67
C ASP A 142 1.93 15.44 9.18
N HIS A 143 1.31 14.61 10.01
CA HIS A 143 1.48 14.71 11.47
C HIS A 143 2.93 14.43 11.89
N GLN A 144 3.54 13.37 11.36
CA GLN A 144 4.95 13.05 11.62
C GLN A 144 5.90 14.16 11.15
N LEU A 145 5.62 14.74 9.97
CA LEU A 145 6.39 15.88 9.45
C LEU A 145 6.25 17.10 10.38
N PHE A 146 5.05 17.38 10.86
CA PHE A 146 4.79 18.45 11.81
C PHE A 146 5.58 18.24 13.10
N GLU A 147 5.50 17.05 13.70
CA GLU A 147 6.26 16.71 14.92
C GLU A 147 7.77 16.87 14.72
N ALA A 148 8.31 16.35 13.61
CA ALA A 148 9.74 16.49 13.29
C ALA A 148 10.16 17.96 13.15
N ARG A 149 9.33 18.81 12.55
CA ARG A 149 9.60 20.26 12.43
C ARG A 149 9.55 20.98 13.77
N VAL A 150 8.61 20.61 14.64
CA VAL A 150 8.53 21.16 16.00
C VAL A 150 9.79 20.77 16.80
N GLN A 151 10.19 19.52 16.76
CA GLN A 151 11.39 19.04 17.44
C GLN A 151 12.66 19.74 16.94
N ALA A 152 12.83 19.90 15.62
CA ALA A 152 13.95 20.61 15.03
C ALA A 152 14.03 22.07 15.51
N ARG A 153 12.90 22.77 15.61
CA ARG A 153 12.84 24.17 16.09
C ARG A 153 13.15 24.30 17.57
N VAL A 154 12.76 23.34 18.39
CA VAL A 154 13.11 23.33 19.82
C VAL A 154 14.63 23.21 20.03
N ILE A 155 15.31 22.46 19.16
CA ILE A 155 16.77 22.30 19.21
C ILE A 155 17.47 23.60 18.78
N ASP A 156 16.96 24.29 17.76
CA ASP A 156 17.58 25.52 17.23
C ASP A 156 17.22 26.80 18.03
N GLY A 157 16.39 26.70 19.05
CA GLY A 157 16.05 27.82 19.95
C GLY A 157 15.29 28.98 19.32
N HIS A 158 14.78 28.84 18.08
CA HIS A 158 14.03 29.87 17.36
C HIS A 158 12.57 29.47 17.18
N MET A 159 11.71 29.96 18.08
CA MET A 159 10.27 29.94 17.84
C MET A 159 9.90 31.10 16.89
N MET A 160 9.78 30.81 15.61
CA MET A 160 9.12 31.75 14.68
C MET A 160 7.62 31.54 14.71
N PHE A 161 6.90 32.47 15.32
CA PHE A 161 5.46 32.62 15.12
C PHE A 161 5.25 33.28 13.76
N TYR A 162 4.56 32.60 12.84
CA TYR A 162 3.99 33.30 11.68
C TYR A 162 2.78 34.08 12.18
N SER A 163 2.89 35.41 12.26
CA SER A 163 1.71 36.26 12.27
C SER A 163 1.05 36.19 10.87
N THR A 164 -0.23 35.88 10.88
CA THR A 164 -1.13 35.94 9.72
C THR A 164 -1.16 37.35 9.11
#